data_77c1a6c93b051baaac3fc9f6c87b3ecf
#
_entry.id   77c1a6c93b051baaac3fc9f6c87b3ecf
#
_cell.length_a   1.000
_cell.length_b   1.000
_cell.length_c   1.000
_cell.angle_alpha   90.00
_cell.angle_beta   90.00
_cell.angle_gamma   90.00
#
_symmetry.space_group_name_H-M   'P 1'
#
loop_
_entity.id
_entity.type
_entity.pdbx_description
1 polymer ?
#
loop_
_entity_poly.entity_id
_entity_poly.type
_entity_poly.pdbx_seq_one_letter_code
_entity_poly.pdbx_strand_id
1 'polypeptide(L)'
;MDFSLKQLAAATMMMASLAAFSTAAHATITPQQSAVILKTFSDTHVTDFRQFLGALAKSELAQKDNLGPTISAFLDNKALAPEQQNEIYRLLGLYTRLKYGKAATDTLRELVAIPTVNLDDVPQYENPQFLKIADKIKDLAKAFNLNFRNIDNRVYEVSLEGSGDEVVGIHAHADVVPVTPENWVLKDGTQLDPFKVTLIGDRMYGRGTEDDKNGIVVAMYAMKVIKEEQLPLARNFKLLIDTTEETSGDAIPYYFEHNPVPNYNLALDGGYPVVIAEKGSGTVMATFPVRKGE
;
A
#
# COMPACT_ATOMS: atom_id res chain seq x y z
N MET A 1 30.60 8.53 -10.98
CA MET A 1 29.19 8.22 -11.25
C MET A 1 28.41 8.69 -10.04
N ASP A 2 27.71 9.81 -10.19
CA ASP A 2 26.93 10.40 -9.10
C ASP A 2 25.73 9.49 -8.78
N PHE A 3 25.86 8.70 -7.74
CA PHE A 3 24.73 8.05 -7.07
C PHE A 3 24.00 9.11 -6.25
N SER A 4 23.25 9.93 -6.96
CA SER A 4 22.48 11.01 -6.36
C SER A 4 21.18 10.47 -5.76
N LEU A 5 20.58 11.27 -4.90
CA LEU A 5 19.21 11.16 -4.35
C LEU A 5 18.14 10.56 -5.32
N LYS A 6 18.41 10.55 -6.65
CA LYS A 6 17.52 9.99 -7.68
C LYS A 6 17.25 8.47 -7.56
N GLN A 7 18.12 7.72 -6.88
CA GLN A 7 17.95 6.27 -6.67
C GLN A 7 17.18 5.95 -5.39
N LEU A 8 17.05 6.93 -4.48
CA LEU A 8 16.42 6.74 -3.18
C LEU A 8 14.92 6.44 -3.31
N ALA A 9 14.20 7.16 -4.16
CA ALA A 9 12.74 7.07 -4.24
C ALA A 9 12.22 5.81 -4.96
N ALA A 10 12.96 5.27 -5.93
CA ALA A 10 12.56 4.04 -6.62
C ALA A 10 12.59 2.81 -5.71
N ALA A 11 13.45 2.83 -4.70
CA ALA A 11 13.59 1.73 -3.75
C ALA A 11 12.60 1.81 -2.57
N THR A 12 11.99 2.97 -2.32
CA THR A 12 11.18 3.21 -1.11
C THR A 12 9.94 2.31 -1.07
N MET A 13 9.30 2.06 -2.21
CA MET A 13 8.15 1.15 -2.28
C MET A 13 8.55 -0.33 -2.38
N MET A 14 9.64 -0.66 -3.11
CA MET A 14 10.12 -2.05 -3.20
C MET A 14 10.65 -2.61 -1.90
N MET A 15 11.06 -1.78 -0.94
CA MET A 15 11.85 -2.23 0.21
C MET A 15 11.11 -2.29 1.54
N ALA A 16 9.86 -1.92 1.63
CA ALA A 16 9.06 -2.32 2.79
C ALA A 16 8.94 -3.85 2.88
N SER A 17 9.07 -4.57 1.75
CA SER A 17 8.95 -6.02 1.63
C SER A 17 10.28 -6.77 1.40
N LEU A 18 11.32 -6.16 0.83
CA LEU A 18 12.58 -6.85 0.45
C LEU A 18 13.64 -6.95 1.56
N ALA A 19 13.40 -6.38 2.73
CA ALA A 19 14.38 -6.35 3.83
C ALA A 19 14.62 -7.68 4.56
N ALA A 20 14.13 -8.80 4.04
CA ALA A 20 14.23 -10.11 4.71
C ALA A 20 15.39 -11.00 4.22
N PHE A 21 16.19 -10.60 3.25
CA PHE A 21 17.18 -11.49 2.64
C PHE A 21 18.66 -11.08 2.78
N SER A 22 19.05 -10.31 3.77
CA SER A 22 20.49 -10.22 4.08
C SER A 22 20.79 -10.82 5.45
N THR A 23 21.50 -11.93 5.45
CA THR A 23 22.04 -12.60 6.65
C THR A 23 23.25 -11.87 7.27
N ALA A 24 23.50 -10.64 6.92
CA ALA A 24 24.47 -9.79 7.58
C ALA A 24 23.78 -9.08 8.75
N ALA A 25 24.24 -9.33 9.96
CA ALA A 25 23.82 -8.69 11.21
C ALA A 25 24.19 -7.20 11.21
N HIS A 26 23.45 -6.40 10.42
CA HIS A 26 23.53 -4.94 10.48
C HIS A 26 22.29 -4.46 11.23
N ALA A 27 22.47 -3.51 12.12
CA ALA A 27 21.49 -3.00 13.05
C ALA A 27 20.26 -2.46 12.32
N THR A 28 19.34 -3.36 12.01
CA THR A 28 18.01 -3.00 11.49
C THR A 28 17.18 -2.49 12.65
N ILE A 29 16.47 -1.38 12.45
CA ILE A 29 15.54 -0.86 13.46
C ILE A 29 14.58 -1.99 13.84
N THR A 30 14.65 -2.41 15.10
CA THR A 30 13.79 -3.45 15.64
C THR A 30 12.35 -2.93 15.84
N PRO A 31 11.34 -3.79 15.97
CA PRO A 31 9.99 -3.36 16.34
C PRO A 31 9.95 -2.51 17.61
N GLN A 32 10.78 -2.84 18.61
CA GLN A 32 10.89 -2.09 19.87
C GLN A 32 11.45 -0.69 19.64
N GLN A 33 12.51 -0.57 18.84
CA GLN A 33 13.09 0.72 18.46
C GLN A 33 12.11 1.55 17.64
N SER A 34 11.38 0.94 16.71
CA SER A 34 10.30 1.59 15.95
C SER A 34 9.24 2.16 16.88
N ALA A 35 8.82 1.40 17.89
CA ALA A 35 7.85 1.86 18.88
C ALA A 35 8.38 3.05 19.71
N VAL A 36 9.65 3.01 20.11
CA VAL A 36 10.30 4.13 20.82
C VAL A 36 10.36 5.38 19.94
N ILE A 37 10.77 5.25 18.68
CA ILE A 37 10.82 6.37 17.73
C ILE A 37 9.42 6.98 17.56
N LEU A 38 8.41 6.16 17.28
CA LEU A 38 7.04 6.63 17.10
C LEU A 38 6.52 7.33 18.35
N LYS A 39 6.77 6.78 19.53
CA LYS A 39 6.37 7.40 20.79
C LYS A 39 7.10 8.73 21.04
N THR A 40 8.41 8.79 20.79
CA THR A 40 9.23 9.98 21.01
C THR A 40 8.80 11.12 20.11
N PHE A 41 8.36 10.83 18.88
CA PHE A 41 8.02 11.85 17.90
C PHE A 41 6.52 12.01 17.66
N SER A 42 5.65 11.25 18.33
CA SER A 42 4.19 11.35 18.18
C SER A 42 3.64 12.75 18.47
N ASP A 43 4.28 13.46 19.40
CA ASP A 43 3.87 14.78 19.87
C ASP A 43 4.77 15.90 19.29
N THR A 44 5.71 15.57 18.40
CA THR A 44 6.61 16.58 17.82
C THR A 44 5.96 17.23 16.59
N HIS A 45 6.16 18.55 16.46
CA HIS A 45 5.72 19.32 15.29
C HIS A 45 6.75 19.25 14.16
N VAL A 46 7.21 18.03 13.83
CA VAL A 46 8.11 17.81 12.70
C VAL A 46 7.33 18.02 11.40
N THR A 47 7.78 18.91 10.54
CA THR A 47 7.06 19.30 9.32
C THR A 47 7.48 18.50 8.10
N ASP A 48 8.75 18.05 8.08
CA ASP A 48 9.32 17.32 6.95
C ASP A 48 10.29 16.22 7.41
N PHE A 49 10.65 15.35 6.47
CA PHE A 49 11.49 14.18 6.73
C PHE A 49 12.92 14.56 7.19
N ARG A 50 13.50 15.65 6.65
CA ARG A 50 14.84 16.09 7.04
C ARG A 50 14.88 16.58 8.47
N GLN A 51 13.84 17.31 8.90
CA GLN A 51 13.69 17.73 10.30
C GLN A 51 13.53 16.53 11.25
N PHE A 52 12.72 15.52 10.83
CA PHE A 52 12.59 14.27 11.57
C PHE A 52 13.94 13.59 11.76
N LEU A 53 14.71 13.42 10.68
CA LEU A 53 16.04 12.83 10.74
C LEU A 53 17.00 13.66 11.63
N GLY A 54 16.99 14.98 11.50
CA GLY A 54 17.83 15.87 12.31
C GLY A 54 17.50 15.79 13.80
N ALA A 55 16.24 15.63 14.17
CA ALA A 55 15.82 15.42 15.54
C ALA A 55 16.22 14.01 16.04
N LEU A 56 16.02 12.99 15.22
CA LEU A 56 16.40 11.61 15.54
C LEU A 56 17.92 11.47 15.75
N ALA A 57 18.75 12.12 14.92
CA ALA A 57 20.20 12.08 15.04
C ALA A 57 20.72 12.57 16.39
N LYS A 58 19.98 13.44 17.04
CA LYS A 58 20.30 14.00 18.38
C LYS A 58 19.81 13.11 19.53
N SER A 59 19.02 12.08 19.25
CA SER A 59 18.45 11.21 20.27
C SER A 59 19.47 10.17 20.76
N GLU A 60 19.28 9.70 22.00
CA GLU A 60 20.07 8.59 22.53
C GLU A 60 19.97 7.32 21.71
N LEU A 61 18.82 7.10 21.05
CA LEU A 61 18.58 5.96 20.19
C LEU A 61 19.55 5.95 19.00
N ALA A 62 19.71 7.09 18.31
CA ALA A 62 20.63 7.22 17.19
C ALA A 62 22.09 7.01 17.59
N GLN A 63 22.44 7.38 18.81
CA GLN A 63 23.79 7.18 19.35
C GLN A 63 24.08 5.70 19.67
N LYS A 64 23.09 4.99 20.26
CA LYS A 64 23.22 3.57 20.61
C LYS A 64 23.30 2.66 19.37
N ASP A 65 22.53 2.98 18.33
CA ASP A 65 22.33 2.09 17.18
C ASP A 65 23.14 2.50 15.95
N ASN A 66 24.11 3.39 16.14
CA ASN A 66 25.00 3.88 15.06
C ASN A 66 24.23 4.48 13.84
N LEU A 67 23.02 4.98 14.05
CA LEU A 67 22.21 5.63 13.02
C LEU A 67 22.73 7.03 12.66
N GLY A 68 23.41 7.69 13.60
CA GLY A 68 23.92 9.06 13.45
C GLY A 68 24.75 9.26 12.19
N PRO A 69 25.77 8.44 11.90
CA PRO A 69 26.57 8.55 10.68
C PRO A 69 25.75 8.42 9.38
N THR A 70 24.81 7.46 9.32
CA THR A 70 23.91 7.26 8.19
C THR A 70 23.00 8.47 7.96
N ILE A 71 22.39 8.97 9.03
CA ILE A 71 21.54 10.16 8.96
C ILE A 71 22.35 11.39 8.53
N SER A 72 23.53 11.61 9.11
CA SER A 72 24.39 12.73 8.72
C SER A 72 24.81 12.65 7.25
N ALA A 73 25.19 11.47 6.76
CA ALA A 73 25.54 11.28 5.35
C ALA A 73 24.35 11.63 4.43
N PHE A 74 23.14 11.20 4.79
CA PHE A 74 21.93 11.54 4.05
C PHE A 74 21.64 13.05 4.06
N LEU A 75 21.71 13.69 5.23
CA LEU A 75 21.45 15.13 5.37
C LEU A 75 22.49 15.98 4.64
N ASP A 76 23.72 15.49 4.54
CA ASP A 76 24.83 16.11 3.79
C ASP A 76 24.79 15.78 2.28
N ASN A 77 23.77 15.05 1.79
CA ASN A 77 23.64 14.57 0.42
C ASN A 77 24.86 13.74 -0.06
N LYS A 78 25.51 13.01 0.84
CA LYS A 78 26.60 12.08 0.50
C LYS A 78 26.02 10.78 -0.06
N ALA A 79 26.84 10.09 -0.88
CA ALA A 79 26.50 8.76 -1.34
C ALA A 79 26.36 7.80 -0.15
N LEU A 80 25.31 6.96 -0.17
CA LEU A 80 25.02 5.98 0.85
C LEU A 80 25.31 4.57 0.32
N ALA A 81 25.91 3.73 1.16
CA ALA A 81 25.98 2.29 0.90
C ALA A 81 24.55 1.68 0.88
N PRO A 82 24.33 0.53 0.22
CA PRO A 82 23.00 -0.11 0.14
C PRO A 82 22.33 -0.30 1.51
N GLU A 83 23.09 -0.72 2.52
CA GLU A 83 22.58 -0.93 3.88
C GLU A 83 22.13 0.38 4.52
N GLN A 84 22.86 1.46 4.30
CA GLN A 84 22.50 2.81 4.78
C GLN A 84 21.25 3.33 4.06
N GLN A 85 21.11 3.05 2.76
CA GLN A 85 19.92 3.39 2.01
C GLN A 85 18.69 2.68 2.59
N ASN A 86 18.80 1.37 2.87
CA ASN A 86 17.74 0.58 3.49
C ASN A 86 17.31 1.17 4.83
N GLU A 87 18.27 1.65 5.62
CA GLU A 87 17.97 2.27 6.91
C GLU A 87 17.19 3.58 6.74
N ILE A 88 17.61 4.42 5.79
CA ILE A 88 16.87 5.66 5.48
C ILE A 88 15.45 5.35 4.99
N TYR A 89 15.25 4.31 4.17
CA TYR A 89 13.90 3.91 3.74
C TYR A 89 13.01 3.46 4.90
N ARG A 90 13.56 2.74 5.88
CA ARG A 90 12.83 2.37 7.09
C ARG A 90 12.44 3.58 7.91
N LEU A 91 13.35 4.53 8.06
CA LEU A 91 13.08 5.79 8.74
C LEU A 91 12.02 6.61 8.00
N LEU A 92 12.02 6.61 6.67
CA LEU A 92 10.96 7.23 5.87
C LEU A 92 9.60 6.56 6.10
N GLY A 93 9.55 5.24 6.17
CA GLY A 93 8.34 4.49 6.53
C GLY A 93 7.80 4.85 7.92
N LEU A 94 8.68 4.97 8.91
CA LEU A 94 8.31 5.40 10.27
C LEU A 94 7.81 6.85 10.30
N TYR A 95 8.49 7.73 9.59
CA TYR A 95 8.05 9.12 9.43
C TYR A 95 6.67 9.21 8.76
N THR A 96 6.45 8.44 7.70
CA THR A 96 5.16 8.38 7.01
C THR A 96 4.06 7.93 7.95
N ARG A 97 4.31 6.89 8.74
CA ARG A 97 3.37 6.43 9.77
C ARG A 97 3.11 7.49 10.84
N LEU A 98 4.14 8.20 11.28
CA LEU A 98 4.02 9.28 12.24
C LEU A 98 3.16 10.43 11.70
N LYS A 99 3.47 10.88 10.49
CA LYS A 99 2.82 12.05 9.87
C LYS A 99 1.39 11.75 9.40
N TYR A 100 1.16 10.57 8.85
CA TYR A 100 -0.09 10.24 8.15
C TYR A 100 -0.87 9.06 8.74
N GLY A 101 -0.36 8.36 9.73
CA GLY A 101 -0.99 7.13 10.22
C GLY A 101 -2.46 7.29 10.63
N LYS A 102 -2.80 8.40 11.30
CA LYS A 102 -4.19 8.69 11.64
C LYS A 102 -5.03 8.96 10.38
N ALA A 103 -4.56 9.81 9.48
CA ALA A 103 -5.28 10.14 8.25
C ALA A 103 -5.45 8.92 7.34
N ALA A 104 -4.42 8.06 7.24
CA ALA A 104 -4.50 6.80 6.49
C ALA A 104 -5.55 5.85 7.10
N THR A 105 -5.59 5.74 8.43
CA THR A 105 -6.62 4.96 9.13
C THR A 105 -8.03 5.52 8.87
N ASP A 106 -8.20 6.83 8.90
CA ASP A 106 -9.49 7.47 8.63
C ASP A 106 -9.90 7.25 7.15
N THR A 107 -8.95 7.36 6.21
CA THR A 107 -9.18 7.04 4.80
C THR A 107 -9.61 5.58 4.61
N LEU A 108 -8.93 4.63 5.28
CA LEU A 108 -9.32 3.21 5.21
C LEU A 108 -10.75 3.00 5.72
N ARG A 109 -11.16 3.66 6.81
CA ARG A 109 -12.54 3.61 7.31
C ARG A 109 -13.54 4.10 6.26
N GLU A 110 -13.21 5.17 5.55
CA GLU A 110 -14.09 5.72 4.51
C GLU A 110 -14.20 4.79 3.30
N LEU A 111 -13.11 4.12 2.90
CA LEU A 111 -13.15 3.14 1.81
C LEU A 111 -13.90 1.87 2.21
N VAL A 112 -13.70 1.37 3.43
CA VAL A 112 -14.42 0.19 3.96
C VAL A 112 -15.93 0.45 4.07
N ALA A 113 -16.34 1.67 4.36
CA ALA A 113 -17.76 2.05 4.43
C ALA A 113 -18.47 2.04 3.07
N ILE A 114 -17.76 1.81 1.97
CA ILE A 114 -18.33 1.61 0.65
C ILE A 114 -18.34 0.11 0.36
N PRO A 115 -19.50 -0.59 0.42
CA PRO A 115 -19.59 -2.04 0.26
C PRO A 115 -19.47 -2.44 -1.21
N THR A 116 -18.25 -2.53 -1.71
CA THR A 116 -17.95 -2.92 -3.09
C THR A 116 -18.03 -4.44 -3.29
N VAL A 117 -19.18 -4.97 -2.98
CA VAL A 117 -19.55 -6.38 -3.19
C VAL A 117 -20.14 -6.53 -4.59
N ASN A 118 -19.84 -7.64 -5.26
CA ASN A 118 -20.46 -7.98 -6.53
C ASN A 118 -21.98 -8.18 -6.38
N LEU A 119 -22.75 -7.78 -7.39
CA LEU A 119 -24.18 -7.96 -7.50
C LEU A 119 -24.48 -8.89 -8.68
N ASP A 120 -25.26 -9.95 -8.45
CA ASP A 120 -25.46 -11.04 -9.43
C ASP A 120 -25.98 -10.56 -10.80
N ASP A 121 -26.86 -9.55 -10.81
CA ASP A 121 -27.52 -9.09 -12.03
C ASP A 121 -27.01 -7.72 -12.54
N VAL A 122 -25.92 -7.21 -11.98
CA VAL A 122 -25.36 -5.89 -12.34
C VAL A 122 -23.89 -6.06 -12.73
N PRO A 123 -23.51 -5.68 -13.96
CA PRO A 123 -22.11 -5.67 -14.34
C PRO A 123 -21.28 -4.85 -13.36
N GLN A 124 -20.10 -5.32 -13.01
CA GLN A 124 -19.24 -4.68 -12.02
C GLN A 124 -19.01 -3.20 -12.32
N TYR A 125 -18.74 -2.85 -13.57
CA TYR A 125 -18.49 -1.48 -14.02
C TYR A 125 -19.74 -0.56 -14.02
N GLU A 126 -20.94 -1.10 -13.77
CA GLU A 126 -22.21 -0.37 -13.60
C GLU A 126 -22.69 -0.34 -12.14
N ASN A 127 -22.05 -1.10 -11.26
CA ASN A 127 -22.42 -1.17 -9.85
C ASN A 127 -22.18 0.17 -9.15
N PRO A 128 -23.21 0.79 -8.55
CA PRO A 128 -23.11 2.12 -7.94
C PRO A 128 -22.04 2.23 -6.84
N GLN A 129 -21.71 1.13 -6.16
CA GLN A 129 -20.69 1.16 -5.12
C GLN A 129 -19.29 1.33 -5.72
N PHE A 130 -19.04 0.78 -6.91
CA PHE A 130 -17.77 0.99 -7.61
C PHE A 130 -17.66 2.41 -8.18
N LEU A 131 -18.75 3.01 -8.64
CA LEU A 131 -18.75 4.42 -9.03
C LEU A 131 -18.44 5.31 -7.83
N LYS A 132 -19.01 5.01 -6.67
CA LYS A 132 -18.78 5.76 -5.43
C LYS A 132 -17.33 5.65 -4.93
N ILE A 133 -16.72 4.45 -4.97
CA ILE A 133 -15.33 4.30 -4.55
C ILE A 133 -14.37 4.95 -5.55
N ALA A 134 -14.67 4.93 -6.86
CA ALA A 134 -13.93 5.64 -7.89
C ALA A 134 -13.87 7.13 -7.61
N ASP A 135 -15.00 7.76 -7.31
CA ASP A 135 -15.06 9.18 -6.94
C ASP A 135 -14.26 9.47 -5.69
N LYS A 136 -14.31 8.60 -4.68
CA LYS A 136 -13.51 8.75 -3.45
C LYS A 136 -12.02 8.67 -3.73
N ILE A 137 -11.56 7.71 -4.54
CA ILE A 137 -10.16 7.57 -4.94
C ILE A 137 -9.70 8.78 -5.77
N LYS A 138 -10.54 9.26 -6.67
CA LYS A 138 -10.30 10.48 -7.45
C LYS A 138 -10.09 11.71 -6.57
N ASP A 139 -10.95 11.90 -5.57
CA ASP A 139 -10.84 13.02 -4.63
C ASP A 139 -9.57 12.92 -3.79
N LEU A 140 -9.19 11.73 -3.34
CA LEU A 140 -7.92 11.49 -2.65
C LEU A 140 -6.72 11.78 -3.55
N ALA A 141 -6.73 11.30 -4.80
CA ALA A 141 -5.66 11.56 -5.76
C ALA A 141 -5.49 13.07 -5.99
N LYS A 142 -6.59 13.78 -6.17
CA LYS A 142 -6.60 15.25 -6.28
C LYS A 142 -6.02 15.92 -5.03
N ALA A 143 -6.45 15.50 -3.84
CA ALA A 143 -5.96 16.05 -2.57
C ALA A 143 -4.45 15.78 -2.36
N PHE A 144 -3.93 14.69 -2.90
CA PHE A 144 -2.52 14.30 -2.81
C PHE A 144 -1.67 14.84 -3.99
N ASN A 145 -2.28 15.60 -4.90
CA ASN A 145 -1.65 16.10 -6.12
C ASN A 145 -1.05 14.96 -6.98
N LEU A 146 -1.80 13.86 -7.11
CA LEU A 146 -1.52 12.70 -7.95
C LEU A 146 -2.45 12.71 -9.17
N ASN A 147 -2.03 12.07 -10.26
CA ASN A 147 -2.88 11.90 -11.43
C ASN A 147 -3.88 10.76 -11.21
N PHE A 148 -5.08 10.89 -11.77
CA PHE A 148 -6.13 9.87 -11.71
C PHE A 148 -6.73 9.64 -13.09
N ARG A 149 -6.92 8.36 -13.43
CA ARG A 149 -7.68 7.93 -14.60
C ARG A 149 -8.66 6.83 -14.19
N ASN A 150 -9.88 6.93 -14.68
CA ASN A 150 -10.86 5.86 -14.59
C ASN A 150 -10.91 5.15 -15.94
N ILE A 151 -10.59 3.87 -15.97
CA ILE A 151 -10.58 3.06 -17.17
C ILE A 151 -11.87 2.23 -17.19
N ASP A 152 -12.90 2.84 -17.76
CA ASP A 152 -14.23 2.26 -17.99
C ASP A 152 -14.88 1.62 -16.74
N ASN A 153 -14.63 2.18 -15.58
CA ASN A 153 -15.04 1.69 -14.26
C ASN A 153 -14.55 0.25 -13.94
N ARG A 154 -13.53 -0.23 -14.66
CA ARG A 154 -12.92 -1.54 -14.45
C ARG A 154 -11.61 -1.46 -13.66
N VAL A 155 -10.80 -0.45 -13.98
CA VAL A 155 -9.55 -0.17 -13.25
C VAL A 155 -9.45 1.31 -12.95
N TYR A 156 -9.09 1.64 -11.72
CA TYR A 156 -8.75 3.01 -11.33
C TYR A 156 -7.23 3.13 -11.26
N GLU A 157 -6.67 3.96 -12.12
CA GLU A 157 -5.23 4.24 -12.15
C GLU A 157 -4.94 5.52 -11.38
N VAL A 158 -4.04 5.44 -10.40
CA VAL A 158 -3.44 6.61 -9.73
C VAL A 158 -1.95 6.61 -10.06
N SER A 159 -1.42 7.74 -10.54
CA SER A 159 -0.02 7.78 -10.98
C SER A 159 0.77 8.96 -10.43
N LEU A 160 2.07 8.71 -10.30
CA LEU A 160 3.09 9.68 -9.93
C LEU A 160 4.25 9.56 -10.91
N GLU A 161 4.53 10.66 -11.61
CA GLU A 161 5.58 10.71 -12.62
C GLU A 161 6.97 10.82 -11.98
N GLY A 162 7.90 10.07 -12.52
CA GLY A 162 9.33 10.13 -12.25
C GLY A 162 10.10 10.80 -13.39
N SER A 163 11.42 10.76 -13.32
CA SER A 163 12.31 11.40 -14.31
C SER A 163 12.71 10.46 -15.47
N GLY A 164 12.38 9.18 -15.41
CA GLY A 164 12.70 8.17 -16.44
C GLY A 164 11.46 7.60 -17.09
N ASP A 165 11.65 6.68 -18.04
CA ASP A 165 10.58 6.09 -18.84
C ASP A 165 10.02 4.78 -18.26
N GLU A 166 10.77 4.11 -17.39
CA GLU A 166 10.33 2.86 -16.77
C GLU A 166 9.17 3.08 -15.80
N VAL A 167 8.26 2.10 -15.74
CA VAL A 167 7.06 2.12 -14.92
C VAL A 167 7.11 1.00 -13.89
N VAL A 168 6.81 1.32 -12.64
CA VAL A 168 6.51 0.37 -11.57
C VAL A 168 5.00 0.36 -11.39
N GLY A 169 4.37 -0.78 -11.71
CA GLY A 169 2.97 -1.07 -11.43
C GLY A 169 2.82 -1.57 -10.00
N ILE A 170 1.88 -1.00 -9.29
CA ILE A 170 1.46 -1.42 -7.96
C ILE A 170 0.02 -1.87 -8.10
N HIS A 171 -0.28 -3.10 -7.68
CA HIS A 171 -1.61 -3.69 -7.82
C HIS A 171 -2.28 -3.79 -6.46
N ALA A 172 -3.51 -3.37 -6.39
CA ALA A 172 -4.43 -3.54 -5.28
C ALA A 172 -5.84 -3.69 -5.84
N HIS A 173 -6.80 -4.16 -5.06
CA HIS A 173 -8.17 -4.26 -5.53
C HIS A 173 -9.17 -3.55 -4.61
N ALA A 174 -10.29 -3.14 -5.19
CA ALA A 174 -11.34 -2.40 -4.51
C ALA A 174 -12.56 -3.27 -4.18
N ASP A 175 -12.77 -4.36 -4.92
CA ASP A 175 -13.85 -5.28 -4.64
C ASP A 175 -13.59 -6.10 -3.37
N VAL A 176 -14.63 -6.65 -2.83
CA VAL A 176 -14.57 -7.46 -1.61
C VAL A 176 -15.59 -8.59 -1.71
N VAL A 177 -15.24 -9.75 -1.16
CA VAL A 177 -16.17 -10.89 -1.10
C VAL A 177 -17.42 -10.56 -0.27
N PRO A 178 -18.56 -11.18 -0.56
CA PRO A 178 -19.78 -11.03 0.20
C PRO A 178 -19.59 -11.32 1.70
N VAL A 179 -20.46 -10.78 2.51
CA VAL A 179 -20.46 -10.99 3.95
C VAL A 179 -21.75 -11.68 4.39
N THR A 180 -21.64 -12.48 5.43
CA THR A 180 -22.76 -12.98 6.23
C THR A 180 -22.74 -12.22 7.55
N PRO A 181 -23.52 -11.14 7.71
CA PRO A 181 -23.41 -10.25 8.89
C PRO A 181 -23.50 -10.98 10.22
N GLU A 182 -24.31 -12.05 10.30
CA GLU A 182 -24.50 -12.84 11.50
C GLU A 182 -23.25 -13.54 11.98
N ASN A 183 -22.27 -13.75 11.09
CA ASN A 183 -20.98 -14.37 11.40
C ASN A 183 -19.93 -13.36 11.90
N TRP A 184 -20.24 -12.06 11.83
CA TRP A 184 -19.31 -11.00 12.29
C TRP A 184 -19.48 -10.74 13.79
N VAL A 185 -19.24 -11.78 14.59
CA VAL A 185 -19.37 -11.76 16.04
C VAL A 185 -18.04 -12.07 16.69
N LEU A 186 -17.62 -11.24 17.64
CA LEU A 186 -16.42 -11.50 18.44
C LEU A 186 -16.66 -12.66 19.43
N LYS A 187 -15.58 -13.19 19.99
CA LYS A 187 -15.64 -14.29 20.95
C LYS A 187 -16.47 -13.99 22.21
N ASP A 188 -16.60 -12.71 22.56
CA ASP A 188 -17.40 -12.24 23.69
C ASP A 188 -18.88 -11.99 23.32
N GLY A 189 -19.29 -12.29 22.10
CA GLY A 189 -20.64 -12.10 21.59
C GLY A 189 -20.91 -10.71 21.01
N THR A 190 -19.94 -9.82 20.97
CA THR A 190 -20.11 -8.49 20.37
C THR A 190 -20.32 -8.59 18.88
N GLN A 191 -21.45 -8.10 18.37
CA GLN A 191 -21.77 -8.02 16.94
C GLN A 191 -21.02 -6.85 16.31
N LEU A 192 -20.34 -7.11 15.21
CA LEU A 192 -19.67 -6.10 14.38
C LEU A 192 -20.47 -5.82 13.11
N ASP A 193 -20.36 -4.59 12.61
CA ASP A 193 -20.78 -4.24 11.26
C ASP A 193 -19.57 -4.44 10.30
N PRO A 194 -19.69 -5.32 9.29
CA PRO A 194 -18.58 -5.59 8.36
C PRO A 194 -18.09 -4.36 7.60
N PHE A 195 -18.96 -3.40 7.34
CA PHE A 195 -18.64 -2.19 6.57
C PHE A 195 -18.42 -0.93 7.44
N LYS A 196 -18.28 -1.15 8.75
CA LYS A 196 -17.88 -0.10 9.70
C LYS A 196 -16.67 -0.54 10.49
N VAL A 197 -15.50 0.03 10.15
CA VAL A 197 -14.25 -0.34 10.84
C VAL A 197 -14.38 -0.14 12.35
N THR A 198 -14.17 -1.24 13.09
CA THR A 198 -14.11 -1.26 14.55
C THR A 198 -12.67 -1.44 15.00
N LEU A 199 -12.17 -0.56 15.87
CA LEU A 199 -10.86 -0.67 16.50
C LEU A 199 -10.99 -1.42 17.83
N ILE A 200 -10.21 -2.48 18.00
CA ILE A 200 -10.11 -3.24 19.25
C ILE A 200 -8.63 -3.44 19.57
N GLY A 201 -8.15 -2.74 20.56
CA GLY A 201 -6.71 -2.70 20.83
C GLY A 201 -5.96 -2.04 19.67
N ASP A 202 -5.01 -2.80 19.09
CA ASP A 202 -4.18 -2.41 17.95
C ASP A 202 -4.68 -2.96 16.59
N ARG A 203 -5.88 -3.57 16.57
CA ARG A 203 -6.45 -4.22 15.38
C ARG A 203 -7.68 -3.49 14.86
N MET A 204 -7.78 -3.45 13.53
CA MET A 204 -8.95 -2.97 12.81
C MET A 204 -9.74 -4.14 12.25
N TYR A 205 -11.04 -4.15 12.51
CA TYR A 205 -11.98 -5.15 12.01
C TYR A 205 -12.94 -4.49 11.04
N GLY A 206 -13.04 -5.04 9.84
CA GLY A 206 -13.93 -4.58 8.78
C GLY A 206 -13.63 -5.34 7.48
N ARG A 207 -14.62 -5.54 6.62
CA ARG A 207 -14.44 -6.18 5.31
C ARG A 207 -13.61 -5.25 4.40
N GLY A 208 -12.44 -5.74 3.91
CA GLY A 208 -11.51 -4.95 3.11
C GLY A 208 -10.45 -4.18 3.92
N THR A 209 -10.38 -4.35 5.27
CA THR A 209 -9.33 -3.72 6.07
C THR A 209 -7.94 -4.33 5.84
N GLU A 210 -7.87 -5.56 5.34
CA GLU A 210 -6.64 -6.26 4.98
C GLU A 210 -6.65 -6.55 3.49
N ASP A 211 -7.69 -7.10 2.98
CA ASP A 211 -7.92 -7.62 1.65
C ASP A 211 -9.01 -6.78 0.94
N ASP A 212 -8.64 -5.80 0.03
CA ASP A 212 -7.30 -5.19 -0.14
C ASP A 212 -7.40 -3.65 -0.21
N LYS A 213 -8.46 -3.06 0.39
CA LYS A 213 -8.55 -1.59 0.49
C LYS A 213 -7.40 -0.97 1.28
N ASN A 214 -6.75 -1.77 2.13
CA ASN A 214 -5.51 -1.41 2.79
C ASN A 214 -4.38 -1.16 1.79
N GLY A 215 -4.20 -2.02 0.80
CA GLY A 215 -3.21 -1.85 -0.27
C GLY A 215 -3.39 -0.52 -1.01
N ILE A 216 -4.64 -0.16 -1.35
CA ILE A 216 -4.95 1.13 -1.95
C ILE A 216 -4.46 2.29 -1.07
N VAL A 217 -4.80 2.26 0.23
CA VAL A 217 -4.44 3.34 1.17
C VAL A 217 -2.93 3.43 1.33
N VAL A 218 -2.26 2.31 1.55
CA VAL A 218 -0.81 2.26 1.75
C VAL A 218 -0.07 2.81 0.53
N ALA A 219 -0.45 2.38 -0.68
CA ALA A 219 0.15 2.87 -1.92
C ALA A 219 -0.07 4.38 -2.11
N MET A 220 -1.30 4.86 -1.92
CA MET A 220 -1.60 6.28 -2.11
C MET A 220 -0.85 7.18 -1.12
N TYR A 221 -0.72 6.77 0.16
CA TYR A 221 0.04 7.54 1.14
C TYR A 221 1.55 7.45 0.92
N ALA A 222 2.07 6.34 0.39
CA ALA A 222 3.46 6.26 -0.03
C ALA A 222 3.76 7.20 -1.21
N MET A 223 2.87 7.26 -2.20
CA MET A 223 3.00 8.22 -3.32
C MET A 223 2.86 9.67 -2.82
N LYS A 224 1.94 9.93 -1.88
CA LYS A 224 1.78 11.24 -1.24
C LYS A 224 3.06 11.72 -0.57
N VAL A 225 3.71 10.90 0.26
CA VAL A 225 4.93 11.31 0.97
C VAL A 225 6.08 11.58 0.01
N ILE A 226 6.23 10.77 -1.05
CA ILE A 226 7.23 11.02 -2.09
C ILE A 226 7.01 12.39 -2.73
N LYS A 227 5.76 12.71 -3.05
CA LYS A 227 5.38 13.99 -3.66
C LYS A 227 5.61 15.17 -2.74
N GLU A 228 5.14 15.10 -1.49
CA GLU A 228 5.24 16.21 -0.52
C GLU A 228 6.67 16.48 -0.07
N GLU A 229 7.45 15.43 0.16
CA GLU A 229 8.86 15.55 0.55
C GLU A 229 9.78 15.83 -0.65
N GLN A 230 9.20 15.97 -1.86
CA GLN A 230 9.92 16.21 -3.12
C GLN A 230 11.07 15.21 -3.32
N LEU A 231 10.83 13.95 -2.96
CA LEU A 231 11.85 12.92 -3.10
C LEU A 231 12.08 12.63 -4.59
N PRO A 232 13.34 12.54 -5.02
CA PRO A 232 13.64 12.26 -6.41
C PRO A 232 13.16 10.85 -6.78
N LEU A 233 12.37 10.77 -7.84
CA LEU A 233 11.78 9.54 -8.33
C LEU A 233 12.37 9.22 -9.71
N ALA A 234 13.07 8.08 -9.82
CA ALA A 234 13.72 7.66 -11.07
C ALA A 234 12.75 6.99 -12.05
N ARG A 235 11.66 6.39 -11.54
CA ARG A 235 10.66 5.65 -12.32
C ARG A 235 9.27 6.24 -12.11
N ASN A 236 8.41 6.04 -13.08
CA ASN A 236 7.00 6.34 -12.93
C ASN A 236 6.34 5.29 -12.05
N PHE A 237 5.42 5.69 -11.18
CA PHE A 237 4.57 4.77 -10.42
C PHE A 237 3.14 4.82 -10.94
N LYS A 238 2.52 3.64 -11.05
CA LYS A 238 1.11 3.47 -11.35
C LYS A 238 0.50 2.49 -10.36
N LEU A 239 -0.41 2.99 -9.52
CA LEU A 239 -1.30 2.14 -8.73
C LEU A 239 -2.48 1.77 -9.63
N LEU A 240 -2.65 0.50 -9.89
CA LEU A 240 -3.75 -0.10 -10.63
C LEU A 240 -4.69 -0.74 -9.62
N ILE A 241 -5.90 -0.20 -9.52
CA ILE A 241 -6.90 -0.66 -8.55
C ILE A 241 -7.93 -1.47 -9.35
N ASP A 242 -7.86 -2.78 -9.19
CA ASP A 242 -8.76 -3.76 -9.80
C ASP A 242 -10.16 -3.67 -9.15
N THR A 243 -11.19 -3.99 -9.92
CA THR A 243 -12.58 -4.06 -9.44
C THR A 243 -13.18 -5.45 -9.53
N THR A 244 -12.42 -6.46 -9.97
CA THR A 244 -12.91 -7.82 -10.22
C THR A 244 -11.97 -8.92 -9.73
N GLU A 245 -11.02 -8.60 -8.83
CA GLU A 245 -10.04 -9.56 -8.32
C GLU A 245 -10.73 -10.76 -7.66
N GLU A 246 -11.68 -10.50 -6.78
CA GLU A 246 -12.45 -11.50 -6.02
C GLU A 246 -13.56 -12.19 -6.85
N THR A 247 -13.66 -11.91 -8.14
CA THR A 247 -14.74 -12.41 -8.98
C THR A 247 -14.23 -12.99 -10.31
N SER A 248 -14.34 -12.23 -11.41
CA SER A 248 -13.95 -12.71 -12.74
C SER A 248 -12.46 -12.54 -13.06
N GLY A 249 -11.76 -11.63 -12.36
CA GLY A 249 -10.36 -11.32 -12.61
C GLY A 249 -10.09 -10.71 -13.99
N ASP A 250 -11.10 -10.14 -14.65
CA ASP A 250 -11.01 -9.68 -16.03
C ASP A 250 -10.63 -8.20 -16.20
N ALA A 251 -10.66 -7.40 -15.12
CA ALA A 251 -10.41 -5.98 -15.21
C ALA A 251 -8.94 -5.65 -15.53
N ILE A 252 -7.97 -6.32 -14.90
CA ILE A 252 -6.55 -6.12 -15.22
C ILE A 252 -6.18 -6.61 -16.62
N PRO A 253 -6.60 -7.79 -17.08
CA PRO A 253 -6.46 -8.16 -18.51
C PRO A 253 -7.03 -7.10 -19.46
N TYR A 254 -8.26 -6.61 -19.21
CA TYR A 254 -8.86 -5.54 -19.99
C TYR A 254 -8.00 -4.27 -20.01
N TYR A 255 -7.44 -3.87 -18.86
CA TYR A 255 -6.54 -2.72 -18.78
C TYR A 255 -5.33 -2.89 -19.70
N PHE A 256 -4.69 -4.05 -19.69
CA PHE A 256 -3.48 -4.31 -20.49
C PHE A 256 -3.74 -4.54 -21.99
N GLU A 257 -4.97 -4.76 -22.40
CA GLU A 257 -5.32 -4.71 -23.83
C GLU A 257 -5.16 -3.31 -24.43
N HIS A 258 -5.25 -2.25 -23.60
CA HIS A 258 -5.26 -0.86 -24.04
C HIS A 258 -4.10 -0.04 -23.47
N ASN A 259 -3.35 -0.56 -22.54
CA ASN A 259 -2.26 0.13 -21.86
C ASN A 259 -1.02 -0.77 -21.78
N PRO A 260 0.20 -0.19 -21.87
CA PRO A 260 1.42 -0.99 -21.77
C PRO A 260 1.56 -1.62 -20.38
N VAL A 261 2.07 -2.84 -20.35
CA VAL A 261 2.41 -3.54 -19.11
C VAL A 261 3.59 -2.82 -18.45
N PRO A 262 3.54 -2.53 -17.13
CA PRO A 262 4.65 -1.94 -16.42
C PRO A 262 5.91 -2.82 -16.47
N ASN A 263 7.09 -2.17 -16.43
CA ASN A 263 8.38 -2.87 -16.42
C ASN A 263 8.56 -3.74 -15.17
N TYR A 264 8.00 -3.29 -14.05
CA TYR A 264 8.02 -3.99 -12.77
C TYR A 264 6.61 -3.98 -12.19
N ASN A 265 6.22 -5.07 -11.52
CA ASN A 265 4.91 -5.19 -10.91
C ASN A 265 5.04 -5.69 -9.47
N LEU A 266 4.25 -5.11 -8.57
CA LEU A 266 4.14 -5.44 -7.16
C LEU A 266 2.66 -5.52 -6.80
N ALA A 267 2.19 -6.68 -6.36
CA ALA A 267 0.86 -6.83 -5.76
C ALA A 267 0.96 -6.61 -4.24
N LEU A 268 0.05 -5.80 -3.69
CA LEU A 268 0.01 -5.51 -2.25
C LEU A 268 -0.86 -6.51 -1.48
N ASP A 269 -1.50 -7.39 -2.19
CA ASP A 269 -2.37 -8.45 -1.69
C ASP A 269 -1.60 -9.77 -1.57
N GLY A 270 -0.75 -9.86 -0.58
CA GLY A 270 0.09 -11.04 -0.40
C GLY A 270 0.68 -11.18 1.00
N GLY A 271 1.17 -12.39 1.28
CA GLY A 271 1.83 -12.71 2.54
C GLY A 271 3.20 -12.04 2.69
N TYR A 272 3.55 -11.67 3.92
CA TYR A 272 4.88 -11.15 4.23
C TYR A 272 5.88 -12.30 4.52
N PRO A 273 7.18 -12.15 4.22
CA PRO A 273 7.81 -10.92 3.73
C PRO A 273 7.61 -10.63 2.24
N VAL A 274 7.64 -11.60 1.37
CA VAL A 274 7.39 -11.47 -0.09
C VAL A 274 7.09 -12.84 -0.67
N VAL A 275 6.02 -12.95 -1.45
CA VAL A 275 5.74 -14.10 -2.30
C VAL A 275 6.36 -13.85 -3.68
N ILE A 276 7.27 -14.72 -4.11
CA ILE A 276 7.96 -14.59 -5.40
C ILE A 276 7.56 -15.65 -6.42
N ALA A 277 6.77 -16.63 -6.00
CA ALA A 277 6.24 -17.69 -6.87
C ALA A 277 5.00 -18.30 -6.25
N GLU A 278 4.02 -18.61 -7.09
CA GLU A 278 2.77 -19.26 -6.70
C GLU A 278 2.48 -20.45 -7.61
N LYS A 279 1.62 -21.36 -7.11
CA LYS A 279 1.09 -22.44 -7.94
C LYS A 279 -0.04 -21.92 -8.80
N GLY A 280 -0.08 -22.34 -10.06
CA GLY A 280 -1.28 -22.22 -10.87
C GLY A 280 -2.43 -23.04 -10.26
N SER A 281 -3.62 -22.47 -10.21
CA SER A 281 -4.85 -23.16 -9.82
C SER A 281 -5.86 -23.10 -10.96
N GLY A 282 -6.75 -24.07 -11.02
CA GLY A 282 -7.81 -24.12 -12.01
C GLY A 282 -8.93 -25.02 -11.53
N THR A 283 -10.16 -24.63 -11.83
CA THR A 283 -11.36 -25.42 -11.54
C THR A 283 -11.89 -26.00 -12.84
N VAL A 284 -12.10 -27.31 -12.87
CA VAL A 284 -12.78 -27.99 -13.98
C VAL A 284 -14.16 -28.38 -13.52
N MET A 285 -15.18 -27.87 -14.19
CA MET A 285 -16.57 -28.26 -13.95
C MET A 285 -17.02 -29.26 -15.03
N ALA A 286 -17.45 -30.46 -14.60
CA ALA A 286 -18.05 -31.43 -15.47
C ALA A 286 -19.55 -31.59 -15.16
N THR A 287 -20.39 -31.35 -16.14
CA THR A 287 -21.85 -31.52 -16.01
C THR A 287 -22.29 -32.83 -16.71
N PHE A 288 -22.85 -33.73 -15.93
CA PHE A 288 -23.40 -35.00 -16.46
C PHE A 288 -24.93 -34.90 -16.50
N PRO A 289 -25.56 -34.90 -17.69
CA PRO A 289 -27.01 -34.93 -17.75
C PRO A 289 -27.53 -36.29 -17.20
N VAL A 290 -28.37 -36.20 -16.18
CA VAL A 290 -29.06 -37.40 -15.69
C VAL A 290 -30.16 -37.77 -16.67
N ARG A 291 -30.06 -38.93 -17.34
CA ARG A 291 -31.18 -39.47 -18.04
C ARG A 291 -32.22 -39.94 -17.05
N LYS A 292 -33.41 -39.36 -17.07
CA LYS A 292 -34.55 -39.94 -16.35
C LYS A 292 -34.72 -41.34 -16.93
N GLY A 293 -34.58 -42.35 -16.08
CA GLY A 293 -34.88 -43.74 -16.49
C GLY A 293 -36.32 -43.84 -16.92
N GLU A 294 -36.54 -44.57 -18.01
CA GLU A 294 -37.83 -45.05 -18.41
C GLU A 294 -38.33 -46.07 -17.39
#